data_e44d85825fec224c094ac79e0a825afb
#
_entry.id   e44d85825fec224c094ac79e0a825afb
#
_cell.length_a   1.000
_cell.length_b   1.000
_cell.length_c   1.000
_cell.angle_alpha   90.00
_cell.angle_beta   90.00
_cell.angle_gamma   90.00
#
_symmetry.space_group_name_H-M   'P 1'
#
loop_
_entity.id
_entity.type
_entity.pdbx_description
1 polymer ?
#
loop_
_entity_poly.entity_id
_entity_poly.type
_entity_poly.pdbx_seq_one_letter_code
_entity_poly.pdbx_strand_id
1 'polypeptide(L)'
;MHVELDCPWVPVSGGLRLLAPDGRSFRLRGATASADGHVEVPAKVAHHLYEAGVATEPCDLRVAVVSDHGCSDDLVRGLTARRIDITTWVRTPEPGNTRDLRRISGHANLDVHVVVICPRTLLGGRDVAEQCHRAGIPSVVAWGRHHWAVLGPISDGSPGCQHCADMAMAARDPDWVTMARSMKEGEYDPAVTEWLVNRIERAALSIRDSTVSRRPKTFHVRTIAGERSIEVPAQPG
;
A
#
# COMPACT_ATOMS: atom_id res chain seq x y z
N MET A 1 -6.12 20.35 -15.75
CA MET A 1 -6.00 19.31 -14.73
C MET A 1 -7.40 18.93 -14.29
N HIS A 2 -7.71 17.64 -14.30
CA HIS A 2 -9.00 17.15 -13.80
C HIS A 2 -8.90 16.95 -12.29
N VAL A 3 -9.89 17.47 -11.56
CA VAL A 3 -10.06 17.26 -10.12
C VAL A 3 -11.43 16.66 -9.85
N GLU A 4 -11.47 15.77 -8.86
CA GLU A 4 -12.72 15.21 -8.37
C GLU A 4 -13.14 15.97 -7.10
N LEU A 5 -14.40 16.44 -7.07
CA LEU A 5 -14.94 17.22 -5.96
C LEU A 5 -15.53 16.28 -4.91
N ASP A 6 -15.00 16.33 -3.72
CA ASP A 6 -15.45 15.52 -2.56
C ASP A 6 -16.40 16.27 -1.62
N CYS A 7 -16.83 17.45 -2.03
CA CYS A 7 -17.72 18.29 -1.24
C CYS A 7 -19.04 18.54 -1.96
N PRO A 8 -20.11 18.92 -1.24
CA PRO A 8 -21.35 19.39 -1.87
C PRO A 8 -21.10 20.58 -2.80
N TRP A 9 -21.67 20.53 -4.00
CA TRP A 9 -21.56 21.59 -4.98
C TRP A 9 -22.90 21.83 -5.69
N VAL A 10 -23.06 23.04 -6.18
CA VAL A 10 -24.23 23.44 -6.98
C VAL A 10 -23.80 24.26 -8.18
N PRO A 11 -24.42 24.06 -9.36
CA PRO A 11 -24.20 24.94 -10.48
C PRO A 11 -24.76 26.33 -10.17
N VAL A 12 -24.00 27.36 -10.52
CA VAL A 12 -24.41 28.75 -10.41
C VAL A 12 -24.12 29.50 -11.71
N SER A 13 -24.70 30.68 -11.90
CA SER A 13 -24.41 31.50 -13.04
C SER A 13 -22.91 31.73 -13.21
N GLY A 14 -22.35 31.21 -14.31
CA GLY A 14 -20.93 31.34 -14.66
C GLY A 14 -19.98 30.43 -13.86
N GLY A 15 -20.45 29.27 -13.33
CA GLY A 15 -19.55 28.26 -12.72
C GLY A 15 -20.19 27.37 -11.67
N LEU A 16 -19.40 26.98 -10.67
CA LEU A 16 -19.81 26.13 -9.57
C LEU A 16 -19.62 26.83 -8.23
N ARG A 17 -20.50 26.56 -7.28
CA ARG A 17 -20.34 26.91 -5.87
C ARG A 17 -20.13 25.64 -5.06
N LEU A 18 -19.04 25.59 -4.29
CA LEU A 18 -18.62 24.48 -3.46
C LEU A 18 -18.78 24.84 -2.00
N LEU A 19 -19.09 23.87 -1.15
CA LEU A 19 -19.14 24.02 0.31
C LEU A 19 -18.08 23.12 0.94
N ALA A 20 -17.03 23.72 1.49
CA ALA A 20 -15.99 23.00 2.20
C ALA A 20 -16.50 22.39 3.51
N PRO A 21 -15.84 21.32 4.02
CA PRO A 21 -16.19 20.70 5.30
C PRO A 21 -16.14 21.63 6.50
N ASP A 22 -15.32 22.68 6.45
CA ASP A 22 -15.21 23.72 7.47
C ASP A 22 -16.27 24.85 7.36
N GLY A 23 -17.23 24.69 6.45
CA GLY A 23 -18.31 25.65 6.22
C GLY A 23 -17.96 26.82 5.29
N ARG A 24 -16.72 26.94 4.82
CA ARG A 24 -16.35 27.94 3.81
C ARG A 24 -16.98 27.62 2.45
N SER A 25 -17.33 28.65 1.71
CA SER A 25 -17.83 28.44 0.35
C SER A 25 -16.87 29.02 -0.69
N PHE A 26 -16.67 28.26 -1.77
CA PHE A 26 -15.82 28.64 -2.89
C PHE A 26 -16.65 28.80 -4.16
N ARG A 27 -16.24 29.70 -5.02
CA ARG A 27 -16.83 29.86 -6.34
C ARG A 27 -15.79 29.62 -7.42
N LEU A 28 -15.99 28.58 -8.20
CA LEU A 28 -15.18 28.25 -9.39
C LEU A 28 -15.85 28.87 -10.61
N ARG A 29 -15.31 30.00 -11.08
CA ARG A 29 -15.83 30.67 -12.26
C ARG A 29 -15.46 29.92 -13.54
N GLY A 30 -16.41 29.79 -14.46
CA GLY A 30 -16.20 29.13 -15.75
C GLY A 30 -16.04 27.59 -15.65
N ALA A 31 -16.15 27.02 -14.44
CA ALA A 31 -16.07 25.58 -14.26
C ALA A 31 -17.45 24.91 -14.42
N THR A 32 -17.45 23.71 -15.00
CA THR A 32 -18.60 22.81 -15.06
C THR A 32 -18.17 21.47 -14.52
N ALA A 33 -18.93 20.89 -13.60
CA ALA A 33 -18.69 19.55 -13.12
C ALA A 33 -19.55 18.55 -13.90
N SER A 34 -18.99 17.39 -14.18
CA SER A 34 -19.73 16.21 -14.63
C SER A 34 -20.58 15.63 -13.48
N ALA A 35 -21.51 14.74 -13.81
CA ALA A 35 -22.42 14.14 -12.82
C ALA A 35 -21.69 13.36 -11.72
N ASP A 36 -20.49 12.86 -12.01
CA ASP A 36 -19.57 12.15 -11.10
C ASP A 36 -18.63 13.08 -10.32
N GLY A 37 -18.81 14.41 -10.43
CA GLY A 37 -18.07 15.40 -9.66
C GLY A 37 -16.71 15.82 -10.25
N HIS A 38 -16.30 15.27 -11.41
CA HIS A 38 -15.07 15.71 -12.06
C HIS A 38 -15.20 17.11 -12.65
N VAL A 39 -14.18 17.93 -12.43
CA VAL A 39 -14.11 19.28 -13.00
C VAL A 39 -12.71 19.56 -13.53
N GLU A 40 -12.64 20.23 -14.67
CA GLU A 40 -11.38 20.68 -15.23
C GLU A 40 -11.02 22.07 -14.69
N VAL A 41 -9.84 22.17 -14.08
CA VAL A 41 -9.31 23.43 -13.53
C VAL A 41 -7.83 23.61 -13.83
N PRO A 42 -7.32 24.85 -13.80
CA PRO A 42 -5.88 25.09 -13.81
C PRO A 42 -5.18 24.46 -12.60
N ALA A 43 -3.94 23.98 -12.76
CA ALA A 43 -3.19 23.28 -11.68
C ALA A 43 -3.13 24.09 -10.37
N LYS A 44 -2.94 25.40 -10.46
CA LYS A 44 -2.92 26.29 -9.29
C LYS A 44 -4.26 26.28 -8.54
N VAL A 45 -5.38 26.21 -9.24
CA VAL A 45 -6.72 26.13 -8.63
C VAL A 45 -6.92 24.77 -8.00
N ALA A 46 -6.49 23.69 -8.66
CA ALA A 46 -6.55 22.35 -8.13
C ALA A 46 -5.83 22.25 -6.76
N HIS A 47 -4.61 22.76 -6.66
CA HIS A 47 -3.86 22.78 -5.41
C HIS A 47 -4.62 23.47 -4.26
N HIS A 48 -5.23 24.64 -4.52
CA HIS A 48 -6.04 25.31 -3.51
C HIS A 48 -7.32 24.54 -3.12
N LEU A 49 -7.89 23.75 -4.04
CA LEU A 49 -9.04 22.90 -3.73
C LEU A 49 -8.62 21.74 -2.82
N TYR A 50 -7.44 21.17 -3.04
CA TYR A 50 -6.86 20.12 -2.18
C TYR A 50 -6.55 20.65 -0.78
N GLU A 51 -5.87 21.80 -0.67
CA GLU A 51 -5.59 22.46 0.61
C GLU A 51 -6.87 22.81 1.40
N ALA A 52 -7.94 23.17 0.70
CA ALA A 52 -9.23 23.48 1.30
C ALA A 52 -10.07 22.24 1.66
N GLY A 53 -9.61 21.01 1.29
CA GLY A 53 -10.34 19.77 1.52
C GLY A 53 -11.68 19.67 0.76
N VAL A 54 -11.82 20.41 -0.35
CA VAL A 54 -13.02 20.37 -1.22
C VAL A 54 -12.84 19.48 -2.44
N ALA A 55 -11.62 19.02 -2.68
CA ALA A 55 -11.28 18.02 -3.67
C ALA A 55 -10.18 17.11 -3.12
N THR A 56 -10.18 15.85 -3.53
CA THR A 56 -9.10 14.91 -3.22
C THR A 56 -8.03 15.02 -4.28
N GLU A 57 -6.78 15.15 -3.85
CA GLU A 57 -5.63 15.06 -4.73
C GLU A 57 -5.63 13.66 -5.38
N PRO A 58 -5.51 13.57 -6.72
CA PRO A 58 -5.42 12.27 -7.37
C PRO A 58 -4.29 11.47 -6.74
N CYS A 59 -4.63 10.34 -6.16
CA CYS A 59 -3.64 9.42 -5.65
C CYS A 59 -3.03 8.72 -6.88
N ASP A 60 -1.85 9.20 -7.31
CA ASP A 60 -1.09 8.57 -8.39
C ASP A 60 -0.31 7.33 -7.92
N LEU A 61 -0.64 6.83 -6.72
CA LEU A 61 -0.03 5.64 -6.18
C LEU A 61 -0.49 4.40 -6.94
N ARG A 62 0.47 3.62 -7.35
CA ARG A 62 0.28 2.34 -8.03
C ARG A 62 0.87 1.22 -7.20
N VAL A 63 0.05 0.24 -6.88
CA VAL A 63 0.39 -0.87 -6.00
C VAL A 63 0.09 -2.18 -6.73
N ALA A 64 1.05 -3.08 -6.73
CA ALA A 64 0.80 -4.45 -7.15
C ALA A 64 0.54 -5.31 -5.92
N VAL A 65 -0.54 -6.09 -5.93
CA VAL A 65 -0.84 -7.05 -4.86
C VAL A 65 -0.64 -8.46 -5.39
N VAL A 66 0.28 -9.19 -4.78
CA VAL A 66 0.58 -10.60 -5.09
C VAL A 66 0.05 -11.47 -3.97
N SER A 67 -0.87 -12.38 -4.27
CA SER A 67 -1.49 -13.25 -3.26
C SER A 67 -1.48 -14.71 -3.69
N ASP A 68 -1.27 -15.60 -2.74
CA ASP A 68 -1.37 -17.06 -2.92
C ASP A 68 -2.82 -17.57 -2.82
N HIS A 69 -3.78 -16.69 -2.44
CA HIS A 69 -5.20 -17.02 -2.15
C HIS A 69 -6.06 -15.75 -2.11
N GLY A 70 -7.39 -15.91 -2.01
CA GLY A 70 -8.37 -14.82 -2.09
C GLY A 70 -8.51 -13.91 -0.87
N CYS A 71 -7.78 -14.13 0.24
CA CYS A 71 -7.92 -13.32 1.46
C CYS A 71 -7.41 -11.87 1.32
N SER A 72 -6.78 -11.53 0.22
CA SER A 72 -6.38 -10.15 -0.09
C SER A 72 -7.53 -9.24 -0.54
N ASP A 73 -8.74 -9.77 -0.75
CA ASP A 73 -9.86 -9.01 -1.34
C ASP A 73 -10.26 -7.81 -0.47
N ASP A 74 -10.26 -7.96 0.86
CA ASP A 74 -10.55 -6.87 1.78
C ASP A 74 -9.47 -5.79 1.73
N LEU A 75 -8.21 -6.20 1.63
CA LEU A 75 -7.08 -5.29 1.47
C LEU A 75 -7.16 -4.54 0.14
N VAL A 76 -7.40 -5.25 -0.96
CA VAL A 76 -7.58 -4.67 -2.30
C VAL A 76 -8.73 -3.67 -2.28
N ARG A 77 -9.87 -4.04 -1.69
CA ARG A 77 -11.04 -3.16 -1.56
C ARG A 77 -10.71 -1.90 -0.76
N GLY A 78 -9.99 -2.05 0.36
CA GLY A 78 -9.55 -0.94 1.19
C GLY A 78 -8.59 0.01 0.47
N LEU A 79 -7.62 -0.52 -0.28
CA LEU A 79 -6.70 0.27 -1.09
C LEU A 79 -7.42 0.98 -2.25
N THR A 80 -8.36 0.29 -2.93
CA THR A 80 -9.18 0.88 -4.00
C THR A 80 -10.04 2.03 -3.46
N ALA A 81 -10.61 1.87 -2.25
CA ALA A 81 -11.37 2.94 -1.61
C ALA A 81 -10.52 4.19 -1.32
N ARG A 82 -9.19 4.06 -1.23
CA ARG A 82 -8.22 5.16 -1.14
C ARG A 82 -7.76 5.67 -2.51
N ARG A 83 -8.42 5.22 -3.61
CA ARG A 83 -8.08 5.60 -4.99
C ARG A 83 -6.65 5.24 -5.41
N ILE A 84 -6.09 4.23 -4.78
CA ILE A 84 -4.80 3.66 -5.16
C ILE A 84 -5.06 2.76 -6.38
N ASP A 85 -4.29 2.97 -7.45
CA ASP A 85 -4.34 2.11 -8.64
C ASP A 85 -3.73 0.75 -8.32
N ILE A 86 -4.50 -0.32 -8.51
CA ILE A 86 -4.11 -1.66 -8.08
C ILE A 86 -4.06 -2.62 -9.24
N THR A 87 -2.93 -3.27 -9.36
CA THR A 87 -2.77 -4.47 -10.19
C THR A 87 -2.70 -5.69 -9.28
N THR A 88 -3.63 -6.63 -9.46
CA THR A 88 -3.65 -7.86 -8.67
C THR A 88 -3.08 -9.03 -9.46
N TRP A 89 -2.25 -9.85 -8.80
CA TRP A 89 -1.78 -11.12 -9.33
C TRP A 89 -2.07 -12.22 -8.32
N VAL A 90 -2.86 -13.20 -8.76
CA VAL A 90 -3.07 -14.42 -7.99
C VAL A 90 -1.97 -15.40 -8.37
N ARG A 91 -1.19 -15.81 -7.40
CA ARG A 91 -0.20 -16.86 -7.55
C ARG A 91 -0.89 -18.21 -7.40
N THR A 92 -0.90 -19.01 -8.46
CA THR A 92 -1.27 -20.41 -8.33
C THR A 92 -0.13 -21.18 -7.65
N PRO A 93 -0.39 -21.87 -6.53
CA PRO A 93 0.64 -22.61 -5.80
C PRO A 93 1.00 -23.91 -6.51
N GLU A 94 1.50 -23.86 -7.74
CA GLU A 94 2.09 -25.02 -8.38
C GLU A 94 3.58 -25.09 -8.05
N PRO A 95 4.04 -26.18 -7.43
CA PRO A 95 5.47 -26.40 -7.17
C PRO A 95 6.25 -26.33 -8.48
N GLY A 96 7.17 -25.38 -8.59
CA GLY A 96 8.04 -25.23 -9.76
C GLY A 96 7.55 -24.27 -10.85
N ASN A 97 6.37 -23.64 -10.71
CA ASN A 97 5.91 -22.64 -11.68
C ASN A 97 6.56 -21.28 -11.43
N THR A 98 7.76 -21.09 -11.98
CA THR A 98 8.49 -19.81 -11.96
C THR A 98 7.99 -18.83 -13.04
N ARG A 99 6.97 -19.18 -13.85
CA ARG A 99 6.48 -18.34 -14.96
C ARG A 99 5.83 -17.05 -14.46
N ASP A 100 5.10 -17.11 -13.35
CA ASP A 100 4.45 -15.92 -12.80
C ASP A 100 5.46 -14.94 -12.19
N LEU A 101 6.54 -15.48 -11.63
CA LEU A 101 7.65 -14.68 -11.10
C LEU A 101 8.50 -14.05 -12.21
N ARG A 102 8.62 -14.70 -13.37
CA ARG A 102 9.22 -14.09 -14.57
C ARG A 102 8.38 -12.95 -15.14
N ARG A 103 7.07 -12.95 -14.90
CA ARG A 103 6.23 -11.78 -15.21
C ARG A 103 6.56 -10.60 -14.32
N ILE A 104 6.79 -10.79 -13.03
CA ILE A 104 7.23 -9.72 -12.13
C ILE A 104 8.63 -9.24 -12.51
N SER A 105 9.58 -10.17 -12.73
CA SER A 105 10.95 -9.83 -13.10
C SER A 105 11.13 -9.46 -14.58
N GLY A 106 10.26 -9.96 -15.49
CA GLY A 106 10.26 -9.61 -16.91
C GLY A 106 9.60 -8.27 -17.21
N HIS A 107 8.85 -7.71 -16.27
CA HIS A 107 8.36 -6.35 -16.32
C HIS A 107 9.35 -5.42 -15.59
N ALA A 108 10.57 -5.31 -16.12
CA ALA A 108 11.52 -4.26 -15.72
C ALA A 108 10.94 -2.82 -15.82
N ASN A 109 9.71 -2.71 -16.32
CA ASN A 109 8.88 -1.52 -16.41
C ASN A 109 7.57 -1.68 -15.62
N LEU A 110 7.58 -2.41 -14.48
CA LEU A 110 6.45 -2.34 -13.55
C LEU A 110 6.34 -0.90 -13.05
N ASP A 111 5.41 -0.20 -13.67
CA ASP A 111 5.08 1.17 -13.30
C ASP A 111 4.25 1.16 -11.99
N VAL A 112 4.81 0.54 -10.95
CA VAL A 112 4.23 0.45 -9.60
C VAL A 112 5.22 0.98 -8.57
N HIS A 113 4.69 1.62 -7.54
CA HIS A 113 5.51 2.14 -6.45
C HIS A 113 5.92 1.06 -5.46
N VAL A 114 5.04 0.08 -5.21
CA VAL A 114 5.31 -1.01 -4.28
C VAL A 114 4.58 -2.29 -4.67
N VAL A 115 5.25 -3.42 -4.46
CA VAL A 115 4.64 -4.76 -4.53
C VAL A 115 4.27 -5.20 -3.12
N VAL A 116 2.99 -5.41 -2.87
CA VAL A 116 2.46 -5.96 -1.62
C VAL A 116 2.29 -7.46 -1.77
N ILE A 117 2.99 -8.22 -0.95
CA ILE A 117 2.97 -9.67 -0.98
C ILE A 117 2.09 -10.14 0.17
N CYS A 118 0.97 -10.78 -0.17
CA CYS A 118 -0.01 -11.33 0.78
C CYS A 118 0.11 -12.86 0.80
N PRO A 119 0.99 -13.43 1.64
CA PRO A 119 1.23 -14.86 1.64
C PRO A 119 0.20 -15.60 2.50
N ARG A 120 -0.08 -16.87 2.16
CA ARG A 120 -0.96 -17.73 2.94
C ARG A 120 -0.44 -18.02 4.35
N THR A 121 0.86 -18.05 4.54
CA THR A 121 1.50 -18.21 5.85
C THR A 121 2.44 -17.04 6.11
N LEU A 122 2.69 -16.72 7.37
CA LEU A 122 3.54 -15.57 7.74
C LEU A 122 4.95 -15.64 7.12
N LEU A 123 5.50 -16.83 6.87
CA LEU A 123 6.76 -17.05 6.14
C LEU A 123 6.59 -17.31 4.65
N GLY A 124 5.38 -17.30 4.12
CA GLY A 124 5.12 -17.44 2.67
C GLY A 124 5.64 -16.25 1.88
N GLY A 125 5.68 -16.39 0.56
CA GLY A 125 6.02 -15.30 -0.37
C GLY A 125 7.47 -14.79 -0.29
N ARG A 126 8.36 -15.49 0.45
CA ARG A 126 9.77 -15.07 0.62
C ARG A 126 10.56 -15.11 -0.68
N ASP A 127 10.25 -16.04 -1.55
CA ASP A 127 10.80 -16.16 -2.89
C ASP A 127 10.42 -14.95 -3.78
N VAL A 128 9.18 -14.47 -3.67
CA VAL A 128 8.73 -13.24 -4.35
C VAL A 128 9.45 -12.03 -3.78
N ALA A 129 9.50 -11.91 -2.45
CA ALA A 129 10.18 -10.80 -1.76
C ALA A 129 11.67 -10.74 -2.13
N GLU A 130 12.35 -11.90 -2.21
CA GLU A 130 13.75 -11.97 -2.60
C GLU A 130 13.98 -11.58 -4.06
N GLN A 131 13.08 -11.99 -4.97
CA GLN A 131 13.17 -11.58 -6.38
C GLN A 131 12.95 -10.09 -6.54
N CYS A 132 11.95 -9.51 -5.87
CA CYS A 132 11.75 -8.07 -5.84
C CYS A 132 13.00 -7.35 -5.31
N HIS A 133 13.56 -7.85 -4.21
CA HIS A 133 14.78 -7.29 -3.61
C HIS A 133 15.96 -7.30 -4.58
N ARG A 134 16.25 -8.44 -5.22
CA ARG A 134 17.32 -8.57 -6.24
C ARG A 134 17.12 -7.69 -7.45
N ALA A 135 15.86 -7.45 -7.83
CA ALA A 135 15.50 -6.58 -8.94
C ALA A 135 15.44 -5.09 -8.56
N GLY A 136 15.65 -4.73 -7.29
CA GLY A 136 15.48 -3.36 -6.81
C GLY A 136 14.03 -2.86 -6.85
N ILE A 137 13.06 -3.78 -6.93
CA ILE A 137 11.63 -3.45 -6.94
C ILE A 137 11.15 -3.32 -5.48
N PRO A 138 10.64 -2.16 -5.08
CA PRO A 138 10.13 -1.98 -3.72
C PRO A 138 9.02 -2.98 -3.41
N SER A 139 9.16 -3.70 -2.30
CA SER A 139 8.19 -4.70 -1.89
C SER A 139 8.01 -4.75 -0.37
N VAL A 140 6.85 -5.20 0.06
CA VAL A 140 6.51 -5.38 1.47
C VAL A 140 5.63 -6.61 1.64
N VAL A 141 5.88 -7.39 2.68
CA VAL A 141 5.02 -8.53 3.03
C VAL A 141 3.95 -8.05 4.01
N ALA A 142 2.68 -8.26 3.64
CA ALA A 142 1.52 -7.97 4.46
C ALA A 142 0.81 -9.28 4.80
N TRP A 143 0.64 -9.57 6.08
CA TRP A 143 -0.02 -10.76 6.55
C TRP A 143 -0.93 -10.40 7.74
N GLY A 144 -2.06 -11.08 7.87
CA GLY A 144 -2.97 -10.86 8.99
C GLY A 144 -3.87 -12.04 9.30
N ARG A 145 -4.43 -12.03 10.49
CA ARG A 145 -5.44 -12.98 10.96
C ARG A 145 -6.16 -12.41 12.17
N HIS A 146 -7.49 -12.32 12.11
CA HIS A 146 -8.31 -11.73 13.16
C HIS A 146 -7.77 -10.36 13.60
N HIS A 147 -7.28 -10.25 14.84
CA HIS A 147 -6.75 -9.01 15.41
C HIS A 147 -5.23 -8.82 15.20
N TRP A 148 -4.58 -9.77 14.52
CA TRP A 148 -3.14 -9.75 14.28
C TRP A 148 -2.84 -9.32 12.87
N ALA A 149 -1.86 -8.47 12.73
CA ALA A 149 -1.29 -8.14 11.44
C ALA A 149 0.22 -7.94 11.53
N VAL A 150 0.87 -8.24 10.44
CA VAL A 150 2.29 -8.03 10.25
C VAL A 150 2.50 -7.32 8.93
N LEU A 151 3.27 -6.25 8.94
CA LEU A 151 3.80 -5.62 7.76
C LEU A 151 5.32 -5.65 7.84
N GLY A 152 5.95 -6.42 6.95
CA GLY A 152 7.40 -6.59 6.90
C GLY A 152 8.11 -5.32 6.44
N PRO A 153 9.45 -5.27 6.54
CA PRO A 153 10.17 -4.09 6.10
C PRO A 153 9.93 -3.83 4.62
N ILE A 154 9.98 -2.57 4.23
CA ILE A 154 10.04 -2.21 2.82
C ILE A 154 11.39 -2.65 2.29
N SER A 155 11.39 -3.60 1.35
CA SER A 155 12.57 -4.08 0.65
C SER A 155 12.67 -3.38 -0.70
N ASP A 156 13.73 -2.65 -0.94
CA ASP A 156 13.95 -1.81 -2.13
C ASP A 156 15.33 -2.07 -2.77
N GLY A 157 15.90 -3.23 -2.53
CA GLY A 157 17.26 -3.59 -2.96
C GLY A 157 18.36 -3.14 -2.00
N SER A 158 18.06 -2.25 -1.02
CA SER A 158 19.01 -1.86 0.02
C SER A 158 19.02 -2.85 1.20
N PRO A 159 20.08 -2.89 2.04
CA PRO A 159 20.13 -3.74 3.22
C PRO A 159 18.94 -3.59 4.17
N GLY A 160 18.58 -4.65 4.90
CA GLY A 160 17.41 -4.68 5.77
C GLY A 160 16.15 -5.21 5.08
N CYS A 161 16.31 -6.21 4.23
CA CYS A 161 15.23 -6.89 3.51
C CYS A 161 14.39 -7.81 4.42
N GLN A 162 13.40 -8.48 3.84
CA GLN A 162 12.53 -9.43 4.57
C GLN A 162 13.32 -10.58 5.21
N HIS A 163 14.37 -11.07 4.55
CA HIS A 163 15.25 -12.10 5.13
C HIS A 163 15.95 -11.60 6.38
N CYS A 164 16.46 -10.36 6.38
CA CYS A 164 17.06 -9.75 7.57
C CYS A 164 16.05 -9.64 8.72
N ALA A 165 14.78 -9.33 8.41
CA ALA A 165 13.71 -9.30 9.42
C ALA A 165 13.48 -10.68 10.04
N ASP A 166 13.38 -11.72 9.22
CA ASP A 166 13.19 -13.10 9.70
C ASP A 166 14.38 -13.57 10.58
N MET A 167 15.59 -13.23 10.20
CA MET A 167 16.80 -13.51 11.00
C MET A 167 16.77 -12.76 12.35
N ALA A 168 16.37 -11.49 12.34
CA ALA A 168 16.26 -10.71 13.57
C ALA A 168 15.16 -11.25 14.52
N MET A 169 14.08 -11.75 13.96
CA MET A 169 13.01 -12.38 14.74
C MET A 169 13.44 -13.74 15.28
N ALA A 170 14.11 -14.59 14.49
CA ALA A 170 14.62 -15.88 14.92
C ALA A 170 15.71 -15.74 15.99
N ALA A 171 16.50 -14.68 15.96
CA ALA A 171 17.48 -14.39 17.01
C ALA A 171 16.84 -14.01 18.36
N ARG A 172 15.60 -13.49 18.35
CA ARG A 172 14.83 -13.12 19.54
C ARG A 172 13.97 -14.27 20.06
N ASP A 173 13.49 -15.10 19.15
CA ASP A 173 12.61 -16.23 19.43
C ASP A 173 13.04 -17.43 18.58
N PRO A 174 13.69 -18.45 19.18
CA PRO A 174 14.13 -19.66 18.49
C PRO A 174 12.99 -20.42 17.80
N ASP A 175 11.75 -20.29 18.28
CA ASP A 175 10.58 -20.94 17.73
C ASP A 175 9.92 -20.15 16.59
N TRP A 176 10.43 -18.94 16.31
CA TRP A 176 9.87 -18.04 15.30
C TRP A 176 9.58 -18.73 13.96
N VAL A 177 10.57 -19.44 13.43
CA VAL A 177 10.44 -20.09 12.10
C VAL A 177 9.33 -21.12 12.09
N THR A 178 9.25 -21.96 13.14
CA THR A 178 8.22 -22.99 13.28
C THR A 178 6.85 -22.38 13.44
N MET A 179 6.74 -21.41 14.33
CA MET A 179 5.50 -20.67 14.57
C MET A 179 5.01 -19.98 13.29
N ALA A 180 5.86 -19.20 12.64
CA ALA A 180 5.48 -18.40 11.48
C ALA A 180 5.14 -19.25 10.23
N ARG A 181 5.69 -20.46 10.11
CA ARG A 181 5.27 -21.45 9.09
C ARG A 181 3.89 -22.03 9.36
N SER A 182 3.53 -22.21 10.62
CA SER A 182 2.23 -22.76 11.02
C SER A 182 1.11 -21.73 11.00
N MET A 183 1.44 -20.43 11.14
CA MET A 183 0.48 -19.33 11.15
C MET A 183 -0.08 -19.11 9.74
N LYS A 184 -1.31 -19.59 9.53
CA LYS A 184 -2.06 -19.35 8.29
C LYS A 184 -2.82 -18.05 8.41
N GLU A 185 -2.92 -17.35 7.29
CA GLU A 185 -3.80 -16.19 7.16
C GLU A 185 -5.26 -16.61 7.41
N GLY A 186 -6.08 -15.68 7.84
CA GLY A 186 -7.51 -15.86 8.08
C GLY A 186 -8.27 -14.57 7.82
N GLU A 187 -9.55 -14.55 8.13
CA GLU A 187 -10.35 -13.34 8.06
C GLU A 187 -9.74 -12.22 8.88
N TYR A 188 -9.75 -11.03 8.32
CA TYR A 188 -9.27 -9.83 8.98
C TYR A 188 -10.39 -9.15 9.73
N ASP A 189 -10.09 -8.73 10.95
CA ASP A 189 -10.89 -7.69 11.61
C ASP A 189 -10.82 -6.41 10.75
N PRO A 190 -11.94 -5.67 10.57
CA PRO A 190 -11.95 -4.40 9.84
C PRO A 190 -10.87 -3.43 10.29
N ALA A 191 -10.55 -3.40 11.59
CA ALA A 191 -9.48 -2.57 12.14
C ALA A 191 -8.08 -3.02 11.73
N VAL A 192 -7.88 -4.32 11.41
CA VAL A 192 -6.64 -4.86 10.85
C VAL A 192 -6.52 -4.46 9.39
N THR A 193 -7.59 -4.60 8.62
CA THR A 193 -7.62 -4.16 7.22
C THR A 193 -7.29 -2.68 7.11
N GLU A 194 -7.95 -1.83 7.88
CA GLU A 194 -7.72 -0.38 7.90
C GLU A 194 -6.25 -0.05 8.27
N TRP A 195 -5.69 -0.75 9.24
CA TRP A 195 -4.31 -0.57 9.64
C TRP A 195 -3.32 -0.95 8.53
N LEU A 196 -3.54 -2.10 7.85
CA LEU A 196 -2.71 -2.54 6.73
C LEU A 196 -2.79 -1.54 5.56
N VAL A 197 -4.00 -1.11 5.20
CA VAL A 197 -4.24 -0.10 4.15
C VAL A 197 -3.46 1.17 4.45
N ASN A 198 -3.62 1.74 5.65
CA ASN A 198 -2.92 2.97 6.06
C ASN A 198 -1.40 2.82 6.01
N ARG A 199 -0.88 1.65 6.40
CA ARG A 199 0.55 1.39 6.40
C ARG A 199 1.12 1.20 4.99
N ILE A 200 0.39 0.51 4.12
CA ILE A 200 0.77 0.31 2.72
C ILE A 200 0.76 1.63 1.96
N GLU A 201 -0.29 2.43 2.14
CA GLU A 201 -0.38 3.77 1.56
C GLU A 201 0.83 4.63 1.96
N ARG A 202 1.15 4.71 3.25
CA ARG A 202 2.34 5.43 3.75
C ARG A 202 3.65 4.87 3.18
N ALA A 203 3.76 3.56 3.02
CA ALA A 203 4.91 2.93 2.40
C ALA A 203 5.05 3.35 0.94
N ALA A 204 3.97 3.28 0.17
CA ALA A 204 3.94 3.68 -1.23
C ALA A 204 4.27 5.18 -1.42
N LEU A 205 3.70 6.06 -0.59
CA LEU A 205 4.03 7.50 -0.57
C LEU A 205 5.51 7.73 -0.27
N SER A 206 6.04 7.05 0.74
CA SER A 206 7.45 7.16 1.13
C SER A 206 8.41 6.72 0.02
N ILE A 207 8.03 5.71 -0.75
CA ILE A 207 8.80 5.23 -1.90
C ILE A 207 8.72 6.23 -3.04
N ARG A 208 7.52 6.67 -3.41
CA ARG A 208 7.30 7.71 -4.43
C ARG A 208 8.16 8.95 -4.16
N ASP A 209 8.16 9.41 -2.91
CA ASP A 209 8.89 10.60 -2.48
C ASP A 209 10.39 10.35 -2.23
N SER A 210 10.89 9.14 -2.56
CA SER A 210 12.30 8.73 -2.42
C SER A 210 12.85 8.91 -0.98
N THR A 211 11.99 8.80 0.04
CA THR A 211 12.39 9.01 1.44
C THR A 211 12.79 7.72 2.17
N VAL A 212 12.57 6.56 1.54
CA VAL A 212 12.74 5.23 2.18
C VAL A 212 14.19 4.92 2.51
N SER A 213 15.13 5.20 1.59
CA SER A 213 16.54 4.80 1.71
C SER A 213 17.29 5.43 2.89
N ARG A 214 16.72 6.46 3.53
CA ARG A 214 17.35 7.19 4.64
C ARG A 214 16.83 6.77 6.02
N ARG A 215 15.82 5.89 6.09
CA ARG A 215 15.19 5.49 7.35
C ARG A 215 15.57 4.05 7.70
N PRO A 216 15.71 3.73 9.00
CA PRO A 216 15.83 2.34 9.44
C PRO A 216 14.67 1.52 8.89
N LYS A 217 14.97 0.34 8.36
CA LYS A 217 13.93 -0.59 7.92
C LYS A 217 13.19 -1.10 9.15
N THR A 218 11.88 -1.13 9.09
CA THR A 218 11.04 -1.46 10.24
C THR A 218 10.04 -2.56 9.89
N PHE A 219 9.97 -3.54 10.75
CA PHE A 219 8.95 -4.58 10.75
C PHE A 219 7.87 -4.19 11.76
N HIS A 220 6.62 -4.10 11.31
CA HIS A 220 5.50 -3.66 12.12
C HIS A 220 4.61 -4.85 12.49
N VAL A 221 4.23 -4.92 13.75
CA VAL A 221 3.30 -5.92 14.28
C VAL A 221 2.16 -5.22 14.97
N ARG A 222 0.93 -5.56 14.59
CA ARG A 222 -0.30 -5.17 15.26
C ARG A 222 -0.91 -6.35 15.99
N THR A 223 -1.35 -6.13 17.21
CA THR A 223 -2.09 -7.09 18.04
C THR A 223 -3.27 -6.41 18.71
N ILE A 224 -4.10 -7.16 19.43
CA ILE A 224 -5.16 -6.59 20.27
C ILE A 224 -4.62 -5.62 21.33
N ALA A 225 -3.38 -5.83 21.78
CA ALA A 225 -2.72 -4.97 22.78
C ALA A 225 -2.11 -3.68 22.19
N GLY A 226 -2.19 -3.49 20.88
CA GLY A 226 -1.64 -2.34 20.18
C GLY A 226 -0.62 -2.68 19.12
N GLU A 227 0.15 -1.68 18.71
CA GLU A 227 1.16 -1.78 17.65
C GLU A 227 2.57 -1.74 18.23
N ARG A 228 3.46 -2.51 17.62
CA ARG A 228 4.90 -2.47 17.87
C ARG A 228 5.67 -2.39 16.57
N SER A 229 6.76 -1.64 16.59
CA SER A 229 7.71 -1.54 15.49
C SER A 229 9.07 -2.09 15.92
N ILE A 230 9.65 -2.90 15.06
CA ILE A 230 10.93 -3.58 15.30
C ILE A 230 11.89 -3.15 14.20
N GLU A 231 12.98 -2.52 14.57
CA GLU A 231 14.03 -2.19 13.60
C GLU A 231 14.70 -3.45 13.09
N VAL A 232 14.92 -3.49 11.77
CA VAL A 232 15.58 -4.60 11.09
C VAL A 232 17.03 -4.19 10.86
N PRO A 233 17.99 -4.83 11.55
CA PRO A 233 19.39 -4.54 11.34
C PRO A 233 19.79 -4.92 9.90
N ALA A 234 20.58 -4.08 9.27
CA ALA A 234 21.25 -4.45 8.03
C ALA A 234 22.24 -5.57 8.34
N GLN A 235 22.02 -6.74 7.76
CA GLN A 235 23.02 -7.81 7.81
C GLN A 235 24.06 -7.51 6.72
N PRO A 236 25.35 -7.59 7.01
CA PRO A 236 26.36 -7.57 5.96
C PRO A 236 26.12 -8.80 5.06
N GLY A 237 25.94 -8.54 3.76
CA GLY A 237 25.83 -9.59 2.75
C GLY A 237 27.13 -10.37 2.54
#